data_cd313caa7624143f9841fdca2480ca97
#
_entry.id   cd313caa7624143f9841fdca2480ca97
#
_cell.length_a   1.000
_cell.length_b   1.000
_cell.length_c   1.000
_cell.angle_alpha   90.00
_cell.angle_beta   90.00
_cell.angle_gamma   90.00
#
_symmetry.space_group_name_H-M   'P 1'
#
loop_
_entity.id
_entity.type
_entity.pdbx_description
1 polymer ?
#
loop_
_entity_poly.entity_id
_entity_poly.type
_entity_poly.pdbx_seq_one_letter_code
_entity_poly.pdbx_strand_id
1 'polypeptide(L)'
;MGKRRKNNLQLTFNILPIDEKATRRAVEEYLETVRQYRQIGFQRREAAVTQAYVYREHQSTNAISKQTETIAVYNVDREAQLINMDERLEFAMSKLSSIQQEVIQRSYLDHEGEFDYIIAGEMHMSDRRLREIKQAGLDTLATIMRLTVYREAASSVV
;
A
#
# COMPACT_ATOMS: atom_id res chain seq x y z
N MET A 1 -49.55 7.47 -39.76
CA MET A 1 -49.22 6.96 -38.42
C MET A 1 -47.70 6.71 -38.29
N GLY A 2 -46.94 7.66 -37.72
CA GLY A 2 -45.51 7.57 -37.62
C GLY A 2 -45.09 6.79 -36.36
N LYS A 3 -44.35 5.69 -36.52
CA LYS A 3 -43.75 4.95 -35.41
C LYS A 3 -42.62 5.77 -34.79
N ARG A 4 -42.86 6.26 -33.56
CA ARG A 4 -41.79 6.85 -32.74
C ARG A 4 -40.76 5.75 -32.44
N ARG A 5 -39.52 5.90 -32.99
CA ARG A 5 -38.36 5.12 -32.57
C ARG A 5 -37.97 5.56 -31.15
N LYS A 6 -38.11 4.68 -30.17
CA LYS A 6 -37.55 4.87 -28.84
C LYS A 6 -36.03 4.67 -28.94
N ASN A 7 -35.28 5.77 -28.92
CA ASN A 7 -33.84 5.71 -28.74
C ASN A 7 -33.55 5.24 -27.30
N ASN A 8 -33.30 3.98 -27.11
CA ASN A 8 -32.70 3.45 -25.89
C ASN A 8 -31.23 3.91 -25.88
N LEU A 9 -30.96 5.04 -25.24
CA LEU A 9 -29.61 5.41 -24.81
C LEU A 9 -29.23 4.44 -23.70
N GLN A 10 -28.65 3.31 -24.04
CA GLN A 10 -27.94 2.48 -23.07
C GLN A 10 -26.60 3.17 -22.78
N LEU A 11 -26.55 3.87 -21.65
CA LEU A 11 -25.29 4.33 -21.07
C LEU A 11 -24.54 3.09 -20.60
N THR A 12 -23.68 2.55 -21.44
CA THR A 12 -22.69 1.54 -21.05
C THR A 12 -21.60 2.24 -20.23
N PHE A 13 -21.71 2.17 -18.93
CA PHE A 13 -20.58 2.50 -18.06
C PHE A 13 -19.53 1.41 -18.27
N ASN A 14 -18.45 1.74 -18.96
CA ASN A 14 -17.25 0.92 -19.00
C ASN A 14 -16.58 0.97 -17.60
N ILE A 15 -17.11 0.18 -16.67
CA ILE A 15 -16.44 -0.08 -15.42
C ILE A 15 -15.33 -1.07 -15.74
N LEU A 16 -14.08 -0.61 -15.72
CA LEU A 16 -12.94 -1.49 -15.87
C LEU A 16 -12.98 -2.56 -14.78
N PRO A 17 -12.86 -3.84 -15.12
CA PRO A 17 -12.90 -4.91 -14.13
C PRO A 17 -11.71 -4.78 -13.17
N ILE A 18 -11.99 -4.95 -11.88
CA ILE A 18 -10.97 -4.92 -10.85
C ILE A 18 -10.11 -6.17 -10.96
N ASP A 19 -8.78 -5.99 -10.84
CA ASP A 19 -7.86 -7.09 -10.62
C ASP A 19 -7.74 -7.35 -9.11
N GLU A 20 -8.50 -8.34 -8.63
CA GLU A 20 -8.56 -8.68 -7.21
C GLU A 20 -7.20 -9.11 -6.66
N LYS A 21 -6.40 -9.86 -7.44
CA LYS A 21 -5.08 -10.33 -6.99
C LYS A 21 -4.07 -9.19 -6.89
N ALA A 22 -4.04 -8.31 -7.89
CA ALA A 22 -3.15 -7.15 -7.87
C ALA A 22 -3.57 -6.15 -6.77
N THR A 23 -4.87 -5.94 -6.60
CA THR A 23 -5.42 -5.09 -5.52
C THR A 23 -5.04 -5.62 -4.14
N ARG A 24 -5.24 -6.92 -3.89
CA ARG A 24 -4.86 -7.55 -2.63
C ARG A 24 -3.36 -7.38 -2.35
N ARG A 25 -2.52 -7.69 -3.34
CA ARG A 25 -1.06 -7.53 -3.20
C ARG A 25 -0.67 -6.10 -2.86
N ALA A 26 -1.28 -5.10 -3.51
CA ALA A 26 -1.00 -3.69 -3.21
C ALA A 26 -1.37 -3.31 -1.77
N VAL A 27 -2.48 -3.84 -1.23
CA VAL A 27 -2.85 -3.61 0.18
C VAL A 27 -1.89 -4.33 1.12
N GLU A 28 -1.52 -5.58 0.84
CA GLU A 28 -0.59 -6.36 1.66
C GLU A 28 0.79 -5.69 1.71
N GLU A 29 1.32 -5.21 0.59
CA GLU A 29 2.57 -4.45 0.52
C GLU A 29 2.50 -3.14 1.33
N TYR A 30 1.35 -2.47 1.31
CA TYR A 30 1.13 -1.27 2.10
C TYR A 30 1.15 -1.58 3.60
N LEU A 31 0.40 -2.60 4.04
CA LEU A 31 0.34 -3.04 5.43
C LEU A 31 1.73 -3.45 5.93
N GLU A 32 2.47 -4.21 5.13
CA GLU A 32 3.83 -4.64 5.44
C GLU A 32 4.79 -3.45 5.61
N THR A 33 4.70 -2.45 4.72
CA THR A 33 5.51 -1.23 4.82
C THR A 33 5.24 -0.48 6.12
N VAL A 34 3.96 -0.32 6.49
CA VAL A 34 3.59 0.36 7.74
C VAL A 34 3.99 -0.48 8.96
N ARG A 35 3.82 -1.80 8.93
CA ARG A 35 4.26 -2.70 9.99
C ARG A 35 5.77 -2.55 10.25
N GLN A 36 6.57 -2.60 9.19
CA GLN A 36 8.02 -2.42 9.30
C GLN A 36 8.38 -1.04 9.87
N TYR A 37 7.71 0.00 9.41
CA TYR A 37 7.91 1.34 9.95
C TYR A 37 7.57 1.43 11.46
N ARG A 38 6.48 0.82 11.90
CA ARG A 38 6.09 0.77 13.31
C ARG A 38 7.10 -0.01 14.19
N GLN A 39 7.68 -1.08 13.64
CA GLN A 39 8.61 -1.95 14.37
C GLN A 39 10.02 -1.35 14.50
N ILE A 40 10.57 -0.83 13.42
CA ILE A 40 11.99 -0.42 13.35
C ILE A 40 12.19 1.08 13.15
N GLY A 41 11.12 1.84 12.90
CA GLY A 41 11.20 3.25 12.56
C GLY A 41 11.78 3.50 11.17
N PHE A 42 12.03 4.78 10.88
CA PHE A 42 12.69 5.19 9.64
C PHE A 42 14.20 5.05 9.73
N GLN A 43 14.79 4.25 8.84
CA GLN A 43 16.25 4.11 8.74
C GLN A 43 16.80 5.18 7.79
N ARG A 44 17.51 6.15 8.35
CA ARG A 44 18.13 7.24 7.59
C ARG A 44 19.28 6.72 6.73
N ARG A 45 19.36 7.17 5.50
CA ARG A 45 20.53 6.95 4.66
C ARG A 45 21.66 7.88 5.12
N GLU A 46 22.85 7.31 5.28
CA GLU A 46 24.06 8.06 5.56
C GLU A 46 24.85 8.27 4.28
N ALA A 47 25.51 9.43 4.17
CA ALA A 47 26.47 9.64 3.10
C ALA A 47 27.66 8.74 3.31
N ALA A 48 28.00 7.90 2.33
CA ALA A 48 29.23 7.11 2.38
C ALA A 48 30.44 8.07 2.32
N VAL A 49 30.98 8.38 3.49
CA VAL A 49 32.22 9.15 3.59
C VAL A 49 33.37 8.17 3.33
N THR A 50 33.62 7.83 2.08
CA THR A 50 34.88 7.24 1.67
C THR A 50 35.91 8.35 1.69
N GLN A 51 36.73 8.41 2.73
CA GLN A 51 37.99 9.19 2.73
C GLN A 51 38.94 8.55 1.72
N ALA A 52 38.69 8.78 0.42
CA ALA A 52 39.75 8.61 -0.56
C ALA A 52 40.67 9.84 -0.42
N TYR A 53 41.75 9.68 0.31
CA TYR A 53 42.84 10.63 0.33
C TYR A 53 43.54 10.58 -1.04
N VAL A 54 42.93 11.13 -2.04
CA VAL A 54 43.55 11.38 -3.33
C VAL A 54 43.84 12.87 -3.34
N TYR A 55 45.16 13.20 -3.21
CA TYR A 55 45.63 14.55 -3.42
C TYR A 55 45.23 14.98 -4.84
N ARG A 56 44.19 15.78 -4.96
CA ARG A 56 43.73 16.38 -6.21
C ARG A 56 43.91 17.87 -6.12
N GLU A 57 44.92 18.38 -6.81
CA GLU A 57 45.07 19.81 -7.07
C GLU A 57 43.81 20.28 -7.81
N HIS A 58 43.12 21.27 -7.24
CA HIS A 58 41.98 21.98 -7.82
C HIS A 58 40.73 21.17 -8.19
N GLN A 59 39.98 20.74 -7.19
CA GLN A 59 38.55 20.40 -7.41
C GLN A 59 37.65 21.38 -6.70
N SER A 60 36.66 21.92 -7.45
CA SER A 60 35.62 22.77 -6.88
C SER A 60 34.82 22.00 -5.81
N THR A 61 34.76 22.54 -4.63
CA THR A 61 34.11 21.98 -3.41
C THR A 61 32.59 21.79 -3.52
N ASN A 62 31.97 22.16 -4.66
CA ASN A 62 30.51 22.09 -4.89
C ASN A 62 29.96 20.68 -5.16
N ALA A 63 30.77 19.68 -5.53
CA ALA A 63 30.28 18.35 -5.86
C ALA A 63 29.90 17.52 -4.61
N ILE A 64 30.60 17.73 -3.48
CA ILE A 64 30.34 17.02 -2.23
C ILE A 64 29.05 17.52 -1.57
N SER A 65 28.77 18.82 -1.68
CA SER A 65 27.56 19.45 -1.16
C SER A 65 26.27 18.86 -1.74
N LYS A 66 26.23 18.59 -3.06
CA LYS A 66 25.03 18.07 -3.72
C LYS A 66 24.63 16.67 -3.28
N GLN A 67 25.58 15.79 -3.04
CA GLN A 67 25.28 14.42 -2.58
C GLN A 67 24.67 14.41 -1.17
N THR A 68 25.23 15.18 -0.25
CA THR A 68 24.71 15.29 1.13
C THR A 68 23.33 15.94 1.14
N GLU A 69 23.11 16.98 0.34
CA GLU A 69 21.81 17.63 0.17
C GLU A 69 20.77 16.65 -0.36
N THR A 70 21.09 15.89 -1.41
CA THR A 70 20.17 14.90 -1.99
C THR A 70 19.79 13.83 -0.98
N ILE A 71 20.72 13.34 -0.17
CA ILE A 71 20.45 12.36 0.89
C ILE A 71 19.58 12.97 1.99
N ALA A 72 19.85 14.21 2.39
CA ALA A 72 19.04 14.89 3.40
C ALA A 72 17.60 15.10 2.95
N VAL A 73 17.38 15.57 1.73
CA VAL A 73 16.04 15.71 1.12
C VAL A 73 15.35 14.36 1.05
N TYR A 74 16.03 13.33 0.55
CA TYR A 74 15.46 11.97 0.49
C TYR A 74 15.02 11.48 1.87
N ASN A 75 15.83 11.69 2.91
CA ASN A 75 15.50 11.24 4.26
C ASN A 75 14.23 11.93 4.78
N VAL A 76 14.13 13.25 4.61
CA VAL A 76 12.96 14.02 5.06
C VAL A 76 11.71 13.60 4.31
N ASP A 77 11.78 13.50 2.99
CA ASP A 77 10.64 13.13 2.16
C ASP A 77 10.15 11.72 2.46
N ARG A 78 11.09 10.78 2.64
CA ARG A 78 10.74 9.37 2.92
C ARG A 78 10.14 9.20 4.31
N GLU A 79 10.68 9.87 5.32
CA GLU A 79 10.13 9.87 6.68
C GLU A 79 8.70 10.44 6.69
N ALA A 80 8.49 11.59 6.03
CA ALA A 80 7.17 12.20 5.88
C ALA A 80 6.16 11.28 5.15
N GLN A 81 6.60 10.56 4.11
CA GLN A 81 5.77 9.58 3.42
C GLN A 81 5.33 8.45 4.34
N LEU A 82 6.24 7.89 5.15
CA LEU A 82 5.92 6.79 6.06
C LEU A 82 4.94 7.22 7.16
N ILE A 83 5.13 8.41 7.73
CA ILE A 83 4.18 9.00 8.68
C ILE A 83 2.79 9.13 8.04
N ASN A 84 2.71 9.69 6.84
CA ASN A 84 1.43 9.85 6.13
C ASN A 84 0.77 8.50 5.81
N MET A 85 1.57 7.48 5.46
CA MET A 85 1.06 6.12 5.24
C MET A 85 0.46 5.54 6.52
N ASP A 86 1.12 5.72 7.65
CA ASP A 86 0.64 5.25 8.95
C ASP A 86 -0.68 5.94 9.35
N GLU A 87 -0.75 7.26 9.28
CA GLU A 87 -1.96 8.03 9.56
C GLU A 87 -3.14 7.63 8.65
N ARG A 88 -2.88 7.43 7.36
CA ARG A 88 -3.89 6.96 6.41
C ARG A 88 -4.39 5.56 6.74
N LEU A 89 -3.50 4.67 7.17
CA LEU A 89 -3.89 3.33 7.60
C LEU A 89 -4.75 3.41 8.86
N GLU A 90 -4.39 4.20 9.85
CA GLU A 90 -5.19 4.40 11.06
C GLU A 90 -6.60 4.90 10.74
N PHE A 91 -6.70 5.89 9.87
CA PHE A 91 -7.99 6.37 9.39
C PHE A 91 -8.78 5.26 8.69
N ALA A 92 -8.16 4.50 7.80
CA ALA A 92 -8.83 3.43 7.07
C ALA A 92 -9.28 2.30 8.01
N MET A 93 -8.46 1.92 8.97
CA MET A 93 -8.77 0.94 10.00
C MET A 93 -9.98 1.39 10.85
N SER A 94 -10.09 2.65 11.20
CA SER A 94 -11.24 3.18 11.95
C SER A 94 -12.59 3.05 11.24
N LYS A 95 -12.60 2.79 9.94
CA LYS A 95 -13.82 2.58 9.12
C LYS A 95 -14.21 1.10 8.98
N LEU A 96 -13.36 0.19 9.40
CA LEU A 96 -13.66 -1.24 9.43
C LEU A 96 -14.58 -1.58 10.60
N SER A 97 -15.30 -2.70 10.49
CA SER A 97 -15.98 -3.27 11.65
C SER A 97 -14.98 -3.78 12.68
N SER A 98 -15.36 -3.85 13.96
CA SER A 98 -14.46 -4.28 15.04
C SER A 98 -13.81 -5.65 14.77
N ILE A 99 -14.58 -6.58 14.22
CA ILE A 99 -14.08 -7.92 13.89
C ILE A 99 -13.09 -7.89 12.70
N GLN A 100 -13.34 -7.06 11.69
CA GLN A 100 -12.40 -6.88 10.59
C GLN A 100 -11.11 -6.20 11.05
N GLN A 101 -11.22 -5.18 11.89
CA GLN A 101 -10.08 -4.52 12.51
C GLN A 101 -9.19 -5.52 13.23
N GLU A 102 -9.77 -6.34 14.12
CA GLU A 102 -9.04 -7.33 14.90
C GLU A 102 -8.36 -8.36 14.00
N VAL A 103 -9.06 -8.88 12.99
CA VAL A 103 -8.49 -9.84 12.03
C VAL A 103 -7.33 -9.23 11.25
N ILE A 104 -7.48 -8.02 10.72
CA ILE A 104 -6.40 -7.36 9.96
C ILE A 104 -5.22 -7.02 10.88
N GLN A 105 -5.48 -6.52 12.08
CA GLN A 105 -4.47 -6.20 13.08
C GLN A 105 -3.61 -7.43 13.39
N ARG A 106 -4.22 -8.55 13.78
CA ARG A 106 -3.52 -9.79 14.11
C ARG A 106 -2.82 -10.43 12.91
N SER A 107 -3.45 -10.41 11.73
CA SER A 107 -2.91 -11.09 10.54
C SER A 107 -1.76 -10.37 9.88
N TYR A 108 -1.67 -9.03 10.00
CA TYR A 108 -0.73 -8.23 9.21
C TYR A 108 0.09 -7.22 10.01
N LEU A 109 -0.38 -6.74 11.16
CA LEU A 109 0.25 -5.64 11.86
C LEU A 109 0.97 -6.05 13.16
N ASP A 110 0.43 -7.03 13.91
CA ASP A 110 0.99 -7.43 15.20
C ASP A 110 2.19 -8.37 15.06
N HIS A 111 2.06 -9.39 14.21
CA HIS A 111 3.06 -10.44 14.08
C HIS A 111 3.40 -10.75 12.62
N GLU A 112 4.64 -11.18 12.41
CA GLU A 112 5.11 -11.63 11.11
C GLU A 112 4.61 -13.04 10.84
N GLY A 113 3.47 -13.14 10.08
CA GLY A 113 3.04 -14.41 9.53
C GLY A 113 2.46 -15.40 10.52
N GLU A 114 1.70 -14.93 11.51
CA GLU A 114 0.90 -15.86 12.31
C GLU A 114 -0.03 -16.67 11.41
N PHE A 115 -0.04 -17.99 11.61
CA PHE A 115 -0.87 -18.86 10.77
C PHE A 115 -2.35 -18.60 11.01
N ASP A 116 -3.13 -18.49 9.95
CA ASP A 116 -4.57 -18.22 9.99
C ASP A 116 -5.32 -19.16 10.96
N TYR A 117 -4.91 -20.44 11.12
CA TYR A 117 -5.56 -21.37 12.02
C TYR A 117 -5.36 -21.03 13.51
N ILE A 118 -4.25 -20.40 13.88
CA ILE A 118 -3.98 -19.94 15.24
C ILE A 118 -4.91 -18.78 15.57
N ILE A 119 -4.94 -17.78 14.70
CA ILE A 119 -5.83 -16.61 14.83
C ILE A 119 -7.30 -17.06 14.89
N ALA A 120 -7.71 -17.98 14.01
CA ALA A 120 -9.06 -18.51 14.00
C ALA A 120 -9.41 -19.23 15.34
N GLY A 121 -8.48 -20.02 15.89
CA GLY A 121 -8.63 -20.67 17.18
C GLY A 121 -8.79 -19.67 18.33
N GLU A 122 -7.96 -18.64 18.40
CA GLU A 122 -8.02 -17.60 19.43
C GLU A 122 -9.29 -16.74 19.33
N MET A 123 -9.75 -16.44 18.11
CA MET A 123 -10.98 -15.70 17.88
C MET A 123 -12.24 -16.58 17.90
N HIS A 124 -12.12 -17.87 18.24
CA HIS A 124 -13.23 -18.83 18.32
C HIS A 124 -14.07 -18.89 17.03
N MET A 125 -13.42 -18.86 15.87
CA MET A 125 -14.07 -18.97 14.58
C MET A 125 -13.43 -20.04 13.70
N SER A 126 -14.12 -20.44 12.62
CA SER A 126 -13.55 -21.37 11.64
C SER A 126 -12.56 -20.65 10.71
N ASP A 127 -11.56 -21.38 10.18
CA ASP A 127 -10.59 -20.88 9.20
C ASP A 127 -11.27 -20.28 7.97
N ARG A 128 -12.37 -20.86 7.53
CA ARG A 128 -13.16 -20.33 6.41
C ARG A 128 -13.70 -18.95 6.75
N ARG A 129 -14.29 -18.81 7.95
CA ARG A 129 -14.86 -17.53 8.39
C ARG A 129 -13.80 -16.46 8.55
N LEU A 130 -12.64 -16.81 9.09
CA LEU A 130 -11.50 -15.90 9.18
C LEU A 130 -11.08 -15.37 7.80
N ARG A 131 -10.92 -16.27 6.81
CA ARG A 131 -10.54 -15.88 5.44
C ARG A 131 -11.57 -14.97 4.79
N GLU A 132 -12.87 -15.23 4.98
CA GLU A 132 -13.95 -14.37 4.46
C GLU A 132 -13.88 -12.95 5.07
N ILE A 133 -13.69 -12.83 6.38
CA ILE A 133 -13.56 -11.54 7.08
C ILE A 133 -12.29 -10.82 6.65
N LYS A 134 -11.17 -11.54 6.58
CA LYS A 134 -9.88 -11.03 6.14
C LYS A 134 -9.96 -10.45 4.74
N GLN A 135 -10.55 -11.18 3.81
CA GLN A 135 -10.76 -10.71 2.44
C GLN A 135 -11.64 -9.47 2.39
N ALA A 136 -12.79 -9.49 3.05
CA ALA A 136 -13.70 -8.34 3.10
C ALA A 136 -13.02 -7.10 3.73
N GLY A 137 -12.17 -7.30 4.74
CA GLY A 137 -11.37 -6.23 5.35
C GLY A 137 -10.37 -5.62 4.36
N LEU A 138 -9.62 -6.47 3.63
CA LEU A 138 -8.67 -6.00 2.61
C LEU A 138 -9.37 -5.25 1.46
N ASP A 139 -10.51 -5.73 0.99
CA ASP A 139 -11.28 -5.07 -0.07
C ASP A 139 -11.78 -3.68 0.37
N THR A 140 -12.21 -3.58 1.63
CA THR A 140 -12.62 -2.30 2.21
C THR A 140 -11.43 -1.34 2.33
N LEU A 141 -10.28 -1.81 2.82
CA LEU A 141 -9.04 -1.03 2.89
C LEU A 141 -8.59 -0.56 1.50
N ALA A 142 -8.63 -1.46 0.50
CA ALA A 142 -8.28 -1.12 -0.89
C ALA A 142 -9.10 0.07 -1.40
N THR A 143 -10.40 0.05 -1.12
CA THR A 143 -11.33 1.11 -1.54
C THR A 143 -11.05 2.43 -0.82
N ILE A 144 -10.90 2.42 0.52
CA ILE A 144 -10.68 3.62 1.32
C ILE A 144 -9.33 4.26 1.00
N MET A 145 -8.28 3.44 0.86
CA MET A 145 -6.92 3.90 0.55
C MET A 145 -6.67 4.12 -0.94
N ARG A 146 -7.67 3.87 -1.81
CA ARG A 146 -7.56 4.00 -3.27
C ARG A 146 -6.42 3.17 -3.87
N LEU A 147 -6.27 1.93 -3.38
CA LEU A 147 -5.27 0.97 -3.86
C LEU A 147 -5.87 -0.04 -4.86
N THR A 148 -7.11 0.19 -5.30
CA THR A 148 -7.78 -0.69 -6.27
C THR A 148 -7.06 -0.66 -7.61
N VAL A 149 -6.64 -1.81 -8.08
CA VAL A 149 -6.00 -2.01 -9.39
C VAL A 149 -7.04 -2.51 -10.38
N TYR A 150 -7.10 -1.88 -11.54
CA TYR A 150 -8.03 -2.25 -12.61
C TYR A 150 -7.27 -3.04 -13.69
N ARG A 151 -7.92 -4.05 -14.26
CA ARG A 151 -7.37 -4.74 -15.43
C ARG A 151 -7.33 -3.78 -16.60
N GLU A 152 -6.20 -3.71 -17.28
CA GLU A 152 -6.13 -3.03 -18.55
C GLU A 152 -7.10 -3.71 -19.53
N ALA A 153 -7.91 -2.92 -20.22
CA ALA A 153 -8.70 -3.43 -21.31
C ALA A 153 -7.73 -4.04 -22.33
N ALA A 154 -7.82 -5.37 -22.54
CA ALA A 154 -7.04 -6.00 -23.59
C ALA A 154 -7.32 -5.23 -24.88
N SER A 155 -6.30 -4.51 -25.38
CA SER A 155 -6.37 -3.85 -26.67
C SER A 155 -6.59 -4.93 -27.69
N SER A 156 -7.85 -5.12 -28.12
CA SER A 156 -8.16 -5.93 -29.27
C SER A 156 -7.55 -5.23 -30.48
N VAL A 157 -6.31 -5.61 -30.77
CA VAL A 157 -5.69 -5.33 -32.07
C VAL A 157 -6.44 -6.17 -33.09
N VAL A 158 -7.30 -5.52 -33.84
CA VAL A 158 -7.88 -6.03 -35.07
C VAL A 158 -6.95 -5.70 -36.22
#